data_b50720b9d542f0e1e995609d703cfc8d
#
_entry.id   b50720b9d542f0e1e995609d703cfc8d
#
_cell.length_a   1.000
_cell.length_b   1.000
_cell.length_c   1.000
_cell.angle_alpha   90.00
_cell.angle_beta   90.00
_cell.angle_gamma   90.00
#
_symmetry.space_group_name_H-M   'P 1'
#
loop_
_entity.id
_entity.type
_entity.pdbx_description
1 polymer ?
#
loop_
_entity_poly.entity_id
_entity_poly.type
_entity_poly.pdbx_seq_one_letter_code
_entity_poly.pdbx_strand_id
1 'polypeptide(L)'
;MVADVRLMPWSYRLPIWGRFLIDLASGIIVGMIGTMAHRMGASVNIPYGLLIAYLMVIISTWSARSRDGVSGLALHLISSSLVVWTVMAGYGPGGDAMIPVGFGGDDSMPFFSEQAGYFWLYGVVLIPIVMLVLPKCWFVTPPRKKTHDDAFVVYPQTRGAETSDSAQPVK
;
A
#
# COMPACT_ATOMS: atom_id res chain seq x y z
N MET A 1 -13.95 -23.64 -3.08
CA MET A 1 -14.73 -22.74 -2.21
C MET A 1 -14.51 -21.32 -2.71
N VAL A 2 -15.47 -20.75 -3.43
CA VAL A 2 -15.35 -19.35 -3.94
C VAL A 2 -15.62 -18.45 -2.74
N ALA A 3 -14.62 -17.68 -2.32
CA ALA A 3 -14.82 -16.72 -1.24
C ALA A 3 -15.87 -15.70 -1.68
N ASP A 4 -16.89 -15.49 -0.84
CA ASP A 4 -17.93 -14.51 -1.11
C ASP A 4 -17.29 -13.10 -1.14
N VAL A 5 -17.26 -12.47 -2.32
CA VAL A 5 -16.64 -11.16 -2.55
C VAL A 5 -17.22 -10.08 -1.61
N ARG A 6 -18.45 -10.25 -1.14
CA ARG A 6 -19.12 -9.31 -0.21
C ARG A 6 -18.49 -9.29 1.19
N LEU A 7 -17.79 -10.37 1.57
CA LEU A 7 -17.10 -10.46 2.86
C LEU A 7 -15.69 -9.88 2.82
N MET A 8 -15.20 -9.48 1.65
CA MET A 8 -13.91 -8.83 1.52
C MET A 8 -13.99 -7.32 1.86
N PRO A 9 -12.90 -6.70 2.31
CA PRO A 9 -12.82 -5.26 2.51
C PRO A 9 -13.23 -4.48 1.25
N TRP A 10 -13.78 -3.27 1.42
CA TRP A 10 -14.31 -2.47 0.32
C TRP A 10 -13.32 -2.26 -0.84
N SER A 11 -12.03 -2.08 -0.54
CA SER A 11 -10.99 -1.85 -1.53
C SER A 11 -10.77 -3.06 -2.46
N TYR A 12 -11.08 -4.28 -2.01
CA TYR A 12 -11.00 -5.51 -2.82
C TYR A 12 -12.20 -5.68 -3.77
N ARG A 13 -13.29 -4.95 -3.53
CA ARG A 13 -14.53 -5.01 -4.34
C ARG A 13 -14.48 -4.08 -5.55
N LEU A 14 -13.50 -3.17 -5.59
CA LEU A 14 -13.32 -2.25 -6.69
C LEU A 14 -12.88 -2.97 -7.97
N PRO A 15 -13.22 -2.41 -9.15
CA PRO A 15 -12.65 -2.88 -10.41
C PRO A 15 -11.12 -2.77 -10.37
N ILE A 16 -10.43 -3.53 -11.21
CA ILE A 16 -8.97 -3.62 -11.21
C ILE A 16 -8.30 -2.23 -11.31
N TRP A 17 -8.84 -1.35 -12.14
CA TRP A 17 -8.33 0.01 -12.29
C TRP A 17 -8.43 0.84 -11.01
N GLY A 18 -9.53 0.69 -10.26
CA GLY A 18 -9.72 1.37 -8.98
C GLY A 18 -8.72 0.87 -7.92
N ARG A 19 -8.42 -0.43 -7.91
CA ARG A 19 -7.42 -1.01 -7.01
C ARG A 19 -6.01 -0.52 -7.34
N PHE A 20 -5.65 -0.50 -8.61
CA PHE A 20 -4.37 0.03 -9.08
C PHE A 20 -4.19 1.51 -8.78
N LEU A 21 -5.25 2.31 -8.89
CA LEU A 21 -5.21 3.72 -8.48
C LEU A 21 -4.97 3.89 -6.98
N ILE A 22 -5.56 3.02 -6.15
CA ILE A 22 -5.31 3.04 -4.70
C ILE A 22 -3.85 2.66 -4.40
N ASP A 23 -3.30 1.65 -5.08
CA ASP A 23 -1.91 1.24 -4.89
C ASP A 23 -0.93 2.34 -5.29
N LEU A 24 -1.18 2.99 -6.42
CA LEU A 24 -0.40 4.13 -6.89
C LEU A 24 -0.48 5.32 -5.93
N ALA A 25 -1.70 5.71 -5.55
CA ALA A 25 -1.93 6.84 -4.65
C ALA A 25 -1.32 6.60 -3.27
N SER A 26 -1.45 5.38 -2.74
CA SER A 26 -0.87 5.03 -1.44
C SER A 26 0.66 5.12 -1.45
N GLY A 27 1.33 4.72 -2.54
CA GLY A 27 2.77 4.86 -2.70
C GLY A 27 3.21 6.33 -2.72
N ILE A 28 2.52 7.18 -3.48
CA ILE A 28 2.78 8.63 -3.53
C ILE A 28 2.63 9.24 -2.13
N ILE A 29 1.48 9.00 -1.48
CA ILE A 29 1.17 9.58 -0.16
C ILE A 29 2.19 9.15 0.88
N VAL A 30 2.52 7.86 0.93
CA VAL A 30 3.51 7.32 1.89
C VAL A 30 4.91 7.87 1.59
N GLY A 31 5.30 8.01 0.32
CA GLY A 31 6.56 8.64 -0.08
C GLY A 31 6.66 10.09 0.40
N MET A 32 5.60 10.88 0.22
CA MET A 32 5.55 12.29 0.66
C MET A 32 5.58 12.42 2.18
N ILE A 33 4.67 11.73 2.89
CA ILE A 33 4.58 11.82 4.35
C ILE A 33 5.84 11.26 5.00
N GLY A 34 6.37 10.14 4.50
CA GLY A 34 7.60 9.54 5.00
C GLY A 34 8.80 10.48 4.82
N THR A 35 8.86 11.21 3.70
CA THR A 35 9.89 12.24 3.49
C THR A 35 9.81 13.37 4.52
N MET A 36 8.61 13.80 4.89
CA MET A 36 8.45 14.82 5.93
C MET A 36 8.81 14.28 7.31
N ALA A 37 8.53 13.02 7.58
CA ALA A 37 8.70 12.41 8.90
C ALA A 37 10.12 11.89 9.17
N HIS A 38 10.89 11.47 8.13
CA HIS A 38 12.13 10.68 8.31
C HIS A 38 13.19 11.33 9.21
N ARG A 39 13.22 12.66 9.29
CA ARG A 39 14.20 13.39 10.11
C ARG A 39 13.76 13.67 11.55
N MET A 40 12.53 13.34 11.92
CA MET A 40 12.04 13.59 13.28
C MET A 40 12.90 12.82 14.29
N GLY A 41 13.45 13.54 15.26
CA GLY A 41 14.32 13.00 16.30
C GLY A 41 15.78 12.76 15.89
N ALA A 42 16.16 13.00 14.65
CA ALA A 42 17.53 12.82 14.18
C ALA A 42 18.52 13.74 14.91
N SER A 43 18.11 14.96 15.26
CA SER A 43 18.94 15.93 15.99
C SER A 43 19.33 15.49 17.40
N VAL A 44 18.52 14.66 18.03
CA VAL A 44 18.81 14.05 19.35
C VAL A 44 19.32 12.62 19.24
N ASN A 45 19.73 12.22 18.04
CA ASN A 45 20.23 10.89 17.70
C ASN A 45 19.24 9.72 17.97
N ILE A 46 17.93 10.02 17.97
CA ILE A 46 16.84 9.03 18.12
C ILE A 46 15.98 9.08 16.88
N PRO A 47 16.16 8.16 15.90
CA PRO A 47 15.52 8.23 14.57
C PRO A 47 14.08 7.70 14.58
N TYR A 48 13.21 8.15 15.52
CA TYR A 48 11.83 7.66 15.60
C TYR A 48 11.02 8.02 14.34
N GLY A 49 11.31 9.15 13.70
CA GLY A 49 10.67 9.54 12.47
C GLY A 49 10.97 8.59 11.31
N LEU A 50 12.23 8.13 11.21
CA LEU A 50 12.64 7.13 10.24
C LEU A 50 11.93 5.78 10.47
N LEU A 51 11.79 5.37 11.74
CA LEU A 51 11.04 4.15 12.09
C LEU A 51 9.57 4.25 11.72
N ILE A 52 8.91 5.39 11.99
CA ILE A 52 7.53 5.63 11.60
C ILE A 52 7.39 5.62 10.07
N ALA A 53 8.28 6.28 9.35
CA ALA A 53 8.27 6.31 7.90
C ALA A 53 8.41 4.90 7.30
N TYR A 54 9.33 4.09 7.83
CA TYR A 54 9.48 2.70 7.40
C TYR A 54 8.26 1.84 7.73
N LEU A 55 7.66 2.00 8.90
CA LEU A 55 6.44 1.29 9.28
C LEU A 55 5.30 1.61 8.31
N MET A 56 5.15 2.87 7.91
CA MET A 56 4.16 3.29 6.91
C MET A 56 4.43 2.63 5.55
N VAL A 57 5.68 2.59 5.08
CA VAL A 57 6.04 1.91 3.84
C VAL A 57 5.72 0.42 3.94
N ILE A 58 6.06 -0.25 5.05
CA ILE A 58 5.80 -1.67 5.29
C ILE A 58 4.30 -1.97 5.22
N ILE A 59 3.48 -1.25 5.98
CA ILE A 59 2.03 -1.47 6.05
C ILE A 59 1.37 -1.19 4.70
N SER A 60 1.77 -0.12 4.03
CA SER A 60 1.21 0.27 2.74
C SER A 60 1.58 -0.72 1.63
N THR A 61 2.85 -1.14 1.57
CA THR A 61 3.33 -2.16 0.63
C THR A 61 2.65 -3.52 0.89
N TRP A 62 2.51 -3.90 2.17
CA TRP A 62 1.78 -5.12 2.54
C TRP A 62 0.32 -5.06 2.05
N SER A 63 -0.34 -3.93 2.25
CA SER A 63 -1.72 -3.72 1.80
C SER A 63 -1.85 -3.80 0.27
N ALA A 64 -0.94 -3.17 -0.48
CA ALA A 64 -0.91 -3.23 -1.93
C ALA A 64 -0.70 -4.66 -2.44
N ARG A 65 0.26 -5.38 -1.85
CA ARG A 65 0.53 -6.77 -2.21
C ARG A 65 -0.60 -7.74 -1.85
N SER A 66 -1.27 -7.54 -0.72
CA SER A 66 -2.41 -8.38 -0.32
C SER A 66 -3.64 -8.15 -1.21
N ARG A 67 -3.79 -6.95 -1.78
CA ARG A 67 -4.90 -6.56 -2.65
C ARG A 67 -4.74 -7.05 -4.09
N ASP A 68 -3.59 -6.78 -4.70
CA ASP A 68 -3.33 -7.00 -6.13
C ASP A 68 -2.09 -7.86 -6.40
N GLY A 69 -1.56 -8.52 -5.37
CA GLY A 69 -0.39 -9.39 -5.51
C GLY A 69 0.87 -8.63 -5.91
N VAL A 70 1.67 -9.23 -6.79
CA VAL A 70 2.93 -8.64 -7.25
C VAL A 70 2.70 -7.34 -8.03
N SER A 71 1.61 -7.24 -8.79
CA SER A 71 1.29 -6.03 -9.56
C SER A 71 1.00 -4.82 -8.67
N GLY A 72 0.23 -4.99 -7.60
CA GLY A 72 -0.03 -3.94 -6.62
C GLY A 72 1.25 -3.49 -5.90
N LEU A 73 2.09 -4.46 -5.49
CA LEU A 73 3.39 -4.15 -4.90
C LEU A 73 4.29 -3.37 -5.87
N ALA A 74 4.34 -3.77 -7.16
CA ALA A 74 5.15 -3.11 -8.16
C ALA A 74 4.68 -1.65 -8.40
N LEU A 75 3.37 -1.42 -8.50
CA LEU A 75 2.80 -0.08 -8.62
C LEU A 75 3.14 0.80 -7.41
N HIS A 76 3.01 0.25 -6.20
CA HIS A 76 3.36 0.95 -4.97
C HIS A 76 4.87 1.28 -4.91
N LEU A 77 5.74 0.31 -5.23
CA LEU A 77 7.19 0.51 -5.28
C LEU A 77 7.57 1.61 -6.28
N ILE A 78 7.03 1.54 -7.50
CA ILE A 78 7.34 2.52 -8.55
C ILE A 78 6.87 3.91 -8.12
N SER A 79 5.64 4.05 -7.64
CA SER A 79 5.08 5.35 -7.27
C SER A 79 5.76 5.97 -6.05
N SER A 80 6.03 5.19 -4.99
CA SER A 80 6.73 5.68 -3.80
C SER A 80 8.18 6.06 -4.10
N SER A 81 8.90 5.23 -4.86
CA SER A 81 10.27 5.52 -5.26
C SER A 81 10.33 6.72 -6.19
N LEU A 82 9.47 6.79 -7.20
CA LEU A 82 9.44 7.90 -8.15
C LEU A 82 9.22 9.22 -7.43
N VAL A 83 8.20 9.33 -6.56
CA VAL A 83 7.93 10.60 -5.87
C VAL A 83 9.06 10.98 -4.92
N VAL A 84 9.67 10.04 -4.22
CA VAL A 84 10.77 10.34 -3.30
C VAL A 84 12.03 10.77 -4.07
N TRP A 85 12.40 10.06 -5.11
CA TRP A 85 13.64 10.32 -5.85
C TRP A 85 13.54 11.47 -6.85
N THR A 86 12.37 11.79 -7.37
CA THR A 86 12.23 12.87 -8.38
C THR A 86 11.65 14.16 -7.81
N VAL A 87 10.64 14.04 -6.93
CA VAL A 87 9.95 15.22 -6.39
C VAL A 87 10.55 15.65 -5.06
N MET A 88 10.71 14.68 -4.14
CA MET A 88 11.14 14.99 -2.77
C MET A 88 12.65 15.10 -2.60
N ALA A 89 13.46 14.52 -3.48
CA ALA A 89 14.92 14.69 -3.46
C ALA A 89 15.38 16.09 -3.93
N GLY A 90 14.46 16.90 -4.46
CA GLY A 90 14.71 18.29 -4.86
C GLY A 90 14.63 19.28 -3.70
N TYR A 91 14.62 20.57 -4.08
CA TYR A 91 14.44 21.66 -3.12
C TYR A 91 12.96 21.93 -2.88
N GLY A 92 12.63 22.19 -1.62
CA GLY A 92 11.29 22.62 -1.21
C GLY A 92 10.96 24.07 -1.61
N PRO A 93 9.71 24.52 -1.36
CA PRO A 93 9.28 25.89 -1.69
C PRO A 93 10.12 27.00 -1.04
N GLY A 94 10.82 26.69 0.07
CA GLY A 94 11.73 27.61 0.76
C GLY A 94 13.17 27.59 0.26
N GLY A 95 13.49 26.77 -0.76
CA GLY A 95 14.85 26.62 -1.27
C GLY A 95 15.71 25.63 -0.47
N ASP A 96 15.16 25.01 0.58
CA ASP A 96 15.86 24.03 1.39
C ASP A 96 15.70 22.62 0.83
N ALA A 97 16.75 21.79 0.94
CA ALA A 97 16.69 20.38 0.54
C ALA A 97 15.70 19.62 1.45
N MET A 98 14.69 18.99 0.85
CA MET A 98 13.70 18.20 1.61
C MET A 98 14.30 16.89 2.15
N ILE A 99 15.28 16.32 1.44
CA ILE A 99 16.07 15.17 1.88
C ILE A 99 17.54 15.59 1.86
N PRO A 100 18.01 16.26 2.90
CA PRO A 100 19.41 16.65 2.96
C PRO A 100 20.29 15.42 3.17
N VAL A 101 21.30 15.30 2.34
CA VAL A 101 22.31 14.22 2.34
C VAL A 101 23.69 14.85 2.19
N GLY A 102 24.72 14.22 2.81
CA GLY A 102 26.10 14.62 2.60
C GLY A 102 26.47 15.95 3.23
N PHE A 103 26.11 16.16 4.48
CA PHE A 103 26.67 17.27 5.29
C PHE A 103 28.18 17.07 5.42
N GLY A 104 28.95 17.89 4.74
CA GLY A 104 30.39 17.73 4.57
C GLY A 104 31.22 17.63 5.85
N GLY A 105 31.17 16.50 6.55
CA GLY A 105 32.17 16.08 7.56
C GLY A 105 32.27 16.97 8.79
N ASP A 106 31.18 17.56 9.26
CA ASP A 106 31.17 18.22 10.57
C ASP A 106 31.00 17.16 11.66
N ASP A 107 32.13 16.76 12.28
CA ASP A 107 32.21 15.79 13.36
C ASP A 107 31.33 16.14 14.57
N SER A 108 30.75 17.31 14.60
CA SER A 108 29.84 17.79 15.67
C SER A 108 28.38 17.34 15.47
N MET A 109 28.01 16.85 14.29
CA MET A 109 26.61 16.44 14.01
C MET A 109 26.29 15.03 14.51
N PRO A 110 25.08 14.83 15.08
CA PRO A 110 24.62 13.51 15.44
C PRO A 110 24.55 12.60 14.20
N PHE A 111 24.92 11.33 14.33
CA PHE A 111 25.00 10.34 13.26
C PHE A 111 23.70 10.27 12.43
N PHE A 112 22.53 10.21 13.10
CA PHE A 112 21.25 10.17 12.40
C PHE A 112 20.87 11.49 11.73
N SER A 113 21.38 12.64 12.19
CA SER A 113 21.19 13.91 11.48
C SER A 113 21.87 13.89 10.11
N GLU A 114 23.03 13.25 10.02
CA GLU A 114 23.80 13.13 8.79
C GLU A 114 23.24 12.03 7.88
N GLN A 115 22.91 10.88 8.42
CA GLN A 115 22.65 9.66 7.65
C GLN A 115 21.16 9.38 7.37
N ALA A 116 20.22 10.04 8.08
CA ALA A 116 18.78 9.74 7.96
C ALA A 116 18.25 9.89 6.53
N GLY A 117 18.76 10.85 5.76
CA GLY A 117 18.39 11.05 4.36
C GLY A 117 18.77 9.86 3.48
N TYR A 118 19.99 9.33 3.65
CA TYR A 118 20.44 8.13 2.92
C TYR A 118 19.62 6.91 3.32
N PHE A 119 19.40 6.70 4.61
CA PHE A 119 18.57 5.58 5.07
C PHE A 119 17.16 5.66 4.49
N TRP A 120 16.57 6.85 4.44
CA TRP A 120 15.25 7.03 3.85
C TRP A 120 15.24 6.70 2.34
N LEU A 121 16.15 7.29 1.56
CA LEU A 121 16.22 7.09 0.12
C LEU A 121 16.38 5.62 -0.28
N TYR A 122 17.27 4.90 0.41
CA TYR A 122 17.45 3.47 0.12
C TYR A 122 16.36 2.60 0.73
N GLY A 123 15.86 2.94 1.91
CA GLY A 123 14.86 2.16 2.62
C GLY A 123 13.51 2.11 1.91
N VAL A 124 13.08 3.23 1.30
CA VAL A 124 11.81 3.28 0.54
C VAL A 124 11.79 2.33 -0.66
N VAL A 125 12.96 2.02 -1.22
CA VAL A 125 13.12 1.06 -2.31
C VAL A 125 13.35 -0.36 -1.77
N LEU A 126 14.24 -0.51 -0.79
CA LEU A 126 14.66 -1.81 -0.29
C LEU A 126 13.53 -2.57 0.42
N ILE A 127 12.71 -1.87 1.22
CA ILE A 127 11.60 -2.49 1.95
C ILE A 127 10.62 -3.21 1.01
N PRO A 128 10.06 -2.57 -0.04
CA PRO A 128 9.18 -3.27 -0.98
C PRO A 128 9.89 -4.41 -1.74
N ILE A 129 11.18 -4.26 -2.07
CA ILE A 129 11.96 -5.34 -2.71
C ILE A 129 12.07 -6.56 -1.78
N VAL A 130 12.37 -6.35 -0.51
CA VAL A 130 12.39 -7.45 0.48
C VAL A 130 11.02 -8.09 0.58
N MET A 131 9.95 -7.28 0.61
CA MET A 131 8.59 -7.80 0.62
C MET A 131 8.23 -8.59 -0.63
N LEU A 132 8.85 -8.32 -1.79
CA LEU A 132 8.63 -9.10 -3.01
C LEU A 132 9.10 -10.56 -2.88
N VAL A 133 10.16 -10.79 -2.10
CA VAL A 133 10.74 -12.13 -1.88
C VAL A 133 9.96 -12.95 -0.85
N LEU A 134 9.18 -12.30 0.03
CA LEU A 134 8.43 -12.98 1.08
C LEU A 134 7.36 -13.94 0.51
N PRO A 135 7.03 -15.03 1.22
CA PRO A 135 6.03 -16.02 0.79
C PRO A 135 4.63 -15.39 0.62
N LYS A 136 3.90 -15.82 -0.40
CA LYS A 136 2.54 -15.33 -0.69
C LYS A 136 1.56 -15.53 0.47
N CYS A 137 1.75 -16.55 1.29
CA CYS A 137 0.88 -16.85 2.42
C CYS A 137 0.82 -15.74 3.49
N TRP A 138 1.83 -14.87 3.55
CA TRP A 138 1.86 -13.73 4.48
C TRP A 138 0.96 -12.57 4.06
N PHE A 139 0.52 -12.56 2.80
CA PHE A 139 -0.27 -11.48 2.19
C PHE A 139 -1.73 -11.87 1.93
N VAL A 140 -2.19 -12.98 2.51
CA VAL A 140 -3.58 -13.42 2.36
C VAL A 140 -4.45 -12.71 3.39
N THR A 141 -5.43 -11.94 2.89
CA THR A 141 -6.44 -11.32 3.75
C THR A 141 -7.62 -12.30 3.90
N PRO A 142 -7.89 -12.80 5.11
CA PRO A 142 -9.04 -13.69 5.31
C PRO A 142 -10.35 -12.92 5.10
N PRO A 143 -11.38 -13.56 4.52
CA PRO A 143 -12.69 -12.96 4.42
C PRO A 143 -13.28 -12.71 5.81
N ARG A 144 -14.04 -11.63 5.96
CA ARG A 144 -14.76 -11.34 7.21
C ARG A 144 -15.69 -12.52 7.57
N LYS A 145 -15.70 -12.92 8.82
CA LYS A 145 -16.68 -13.92 9.30
C LYS A 145 -18.09 -13.34 9.10
N LYS A 146 -19.03 -14.17 8.59
CA LYS A 146 -20.44 -13.80 8.53
C LYS A 146 -20.93 -13.53 9.95
N THR A 147 -21.45 -12.35 10.20
CA THR A 147 -22.13 -12.01 11.45
C THR A 147 -23.57 -12.53 11.34
N HIS A 148 -24.23 -12.80 12.46
CA HIS A 148 -25.63 -13.29 12.49
C HIS A 148 -26.58 -12.36 11.70
N ASP A 149 -26.30 -11.06 11.67
CA ASP A 149 -27.07 -10.06 10.92
C ASP A 149 -26.96 -10.21 9.40
N ASP A 150 -25.85 -10.76 8.88
CA ASP A 150 -25.68 -11.02 7.45
C ASP A 150 -26.55 -12.21 6.98
N ALA A 151 -27.05 -13.03 7.91
CA ALA A 151 -27.91 -14.19 7.61
C ALA A 151 -29.35 -13.80 7.31
N PHE A 152 -29.80 -12.61 7.73
CA PHE A 152 -31.16 -12.13 7.50
C PHE A 152 -31.37 -11.39 6.17
N VAL A 153 -30.31 -11.10 5.43
CA VAL A 153 -30.42 -10.50 4.10
C VAL A 153 -30.74 -11.61 3.10
N VAL A 154 -31.98 -12.03 3.08
CA VAL A 154 -32.55 -12.91 2.05
C VAL A 154 -32.66 -12.08 0.76
N TYR A 155 -31.71 -12.24 -0.15
CA TYR A 155 -31.86 -11.70 -1.49
C TYR A 155 -32.96 -12.48 -2.20
N PRO A 156 -33.98 -11.80 -2.79
CA PRO A 156 -34.94 -12.48 -3.63
C PRO A 156 -34.18 -13.18 -4.76
N GLN A 157 -34.23 -14.50 -4.75
CA GLN A 157 -33.80 -15.28 -5.91
C GLN A 157 -34.71 -14.82 -7.05
N THR A 158 -34.14 -14.18 -8.05
CA THR A 158 -34.80 -14.05 -9.34
C THR A 158 -35.07 -15.45 -9.83
N ARG A 159 -36.30 -15.90 -9.58
CA ARG A 159 -36.81 -17.17 -10.12
C ARG A 159 -36.74 -17.00 -11.62
N GLY A 160 -35.72 -17.61 -12.25
CA GLY A 160 -35.64 -17.72 -13.70
C GLY A 160 -36.95 -18.26 -14.20
N ALA A 161 -37.54 -17.56 -15.16
CA ALA A 161 -38.70 -18.04 -15.90
C ALA A 161 -38.32 -19.36 -16.59
N GLU A 162 -38.63 -20.48 -15.93
CA GLU A 162 -38.80 -21.73 -16.64
C GLU A 162 -40.09 -21.55 -17.43
N THR A 163 -39.93 -21.12 -18.66
CA THR A 163 -40.94 -21.25 -19.70
C THR A 163 -41.17 -22.73 -19.91
N SER A 164 -42.25 -23.21 -19.36
CA SER A 164 -42.89 -24.46 -19.76
C SER A 164 -43.20 -24.43 -21.26
N ASP A 165 -42.32 -25.04 -22.05
CA ASP A 165 -42.69 -25.48 -23.39
C ASP A 165 -42.82 -27.03 -23.34
N SER A 166 -44.03 -27.45 -23.05
CA SER A 166 -44.46 -28.85 -23.21
C SER A 166 -45.91 -28.87 -23.63
N ALA A 167 -46.15 -28.58 -24.91
CA ALA A 167 -47.41 -28.95 -25.57
C ALA A 167 -47.09 -29.47 -26.96
N GLN A 168 -46.77 -30.72 -27.07
CA GLN A 168 -46.96 -31.46 -28.34
C GLN A 168 -48.36 -32.06 -28.35
N PRO A 169 -49.19 -31.79 -29.34
CA PRO A 169 -50.34 -32.63 -29.62
C PRO A 169 -49.92 -33.80 -30.56
N VAL A 170 -50.29 -34.95 -30.09
CA VAL A 170 -50.32 -36.20 -30.88
C VAL A 170 -51.35 -36.03 -32.01
N LYS A 171 -50.96 -36.26 -33.26
CA LYS A 171 -51.68 -37.02 -34.30
C LYS A 171 -50.70 -37.48 -35.36
#